data_56968424652bad4fd5ba0442ba828061
#
_entry.id   56968424652bad4fd5ba0442ba828061
#
_cell.length_a   1.000
_cell.length_b   1.000
_cell.length_c   1.000
_cell.angle_alpha   90.00
_cell.angle_beta   90.00
_cell.angle_gamma   90.00
#
_symmetry.space_group_name_H-M   'P 1'
#
loop_
_entity.id
_entity.type
_entity.pdbx_description
1 polymer ?
#
loop_
_entity_poly.entity_id
_entity_poly.type
_entity_poly.pdbx_seq_one_letter_code
_entity_poly.pdbx_strand_id
1 'polypeptide(L)'
;CKPLEAWIGRDLVCVLENEDQVIQAKPDLEKAKALDGLLLHITAKGKDKYDCVSRTFAPKLAVDEDPVCGSGHCHLVPLWSEKLEKGILAYQTSSRGGVLYCELDGKRVKLAGKAALYSRGELCIEVYRASMQTGVCCLYTI
;
A
#
# COMPACT_ATOMS: atom_id res chain seq x y z
N CYS A 1 20.39 2.46 4.21
CA CYS A 1 20.69 3.50 3.21
C CYS A 1 19.99 4.82 3.58
N LYS A 2 20.49 5.92 3.07
CA LYS A 2 19.85 7.24 3.22
C LYS A 2 18.85 7.41 2.07
N PRO A 3 17.58 7.81 2.30
CA PRO A 3 16.66 8.09 1.22
C PRO A 3 17.08 9.35 0.45
N LEU A 4 16.77 9.39 -0.85
CA LEU A 4 16.94 10.57 -1.69
C LEU A 4 15.90 11.64 -1.34
N GLU A 5 14.66 11.19 -1.08
CA GLU A 5 13.52 12.03 -0.73
C GLU A 5 12.74 11.35 0.40
N ALA A 6 12.12 12.15 1.25
CA ALA A 6 11.19 11.67 2.27
C ALA A 6 9.97 12.58 2.31
N TRP A 7 8.79 11.98 2.35
CA TRP A 7 7.51 12.66 2.37
C TRP A 7 6.68 12.16 3.55
N ILE A 8 6.09 13.05 4.29
CA ILE A 8 5.23 12.72 5.43
C ILE A 8 3.80 13.20 5.19
N GLY A 9 2.86 12.30 5.39
CA GLY A 9 1.42 12.54 5.43
C GLY A 9 0.83 11.66 6.53
N ARG A 10 -0.22 10.88 6.22
CA ARG A 10 -0.65 9.80 7.12
C ARG A 10 0.47 8.80 7.34
N ASP A 11 1.23 8.50 6.30
CA ASP A 11 2.33 7.54 6.28
C ASP A 11 3.62 8.25 5.88
N LEU A 12 4.75 7.64 6.21
CA LEU A 12 6.07 8.09 5.78
C LEU A 12 6.47 7.36 4.49
N VAL A 13 6.81 8.11 3.46
CA VAL A 13 7.31 7.60 2.19
C VAL A 13 8.78 7.98 2.02
N CYS A 14 9.65 7.01 1.79
CA CYS A 14 11.07 7.21 1.53
C CYS A 14 11.41 6.73 0.10
N VAL A 15 11.90 7.63 -0.73
CA VAL A 15 12.37 7.30 -2.08
C VAL A 15 13.84 6.90 -1.99
N LEU A 16 14.16 5.70 -2.45
CA LEU A 16 15.51 5.17 -2.51
C LEU A 16 16.09 5.34 -3.92
N GLU A 17 17.39 5.16 -4.04
CA GLU A 17 18.13 5.39 -5.29
C GLU A 17 17.73 4.41 -6.40
N ASN A 18 17.50 3.14 -6.05
CA ASN A 18 17.22 2.10 -7.03
C ASN A 18 16.41 0.94 -6.43
N GLU A 19 15.92 0.09 -7.32
CA GLU A 19 15.12 -1.10 -7.00
C GLU A 19 15.85 -2.07 -6.07
N ASP A 20 17.17 -2.27 -6.27
CA ASP A 20 17.94 -3.21 -5.45
C ASP A 20 17.98 -2.79 -3.97
N GLN A 21 18.06 -1.48 -3.71
CA GLN A 21 17.99 -0.96 -2.34
C GLN A 21 16.62 -1.24 -1.69
N VAL A 22 15.53 -1.18 -2.45
CA VAL A 22 14.19 -1.52 -1.95
C VAL A 22 14.10 -3.02 -1.64
N ILE A 23 14.54 -3.86 -2.58
CA ILE A 23 14.48 -5.33 -2.42
C ILE A 23 15.33 -5.79 -1.24
N GLN A 24 16.54 -5.26 -1.09
CA GLN A 24 17.51 -5.69 -0.07
C GLN A 24 17.31 -5.00 1.28
N ALA A 25 16.39 -4.04 1.39
CA ALA A 25 16.18 -3.28 2.62
C ALA A 25 15.83 -4.20 3.80
N LYS A 26 16.53 -3.97 4.91
CA LYS A 26 16.29 -4.62 6.20
C LYS A 26 16.11 -3.53 7.26
N PRO A 27 14.93 -2.90 7.35
CA PRO A 27 14.71 -1.85 8.32
C PRO A 27 14.76 -2.40 9.74
N ASP A 28 15.28 -1.61 10.66
CA ASP A 28 15.14 -1.83 12.08
C ASP A 28 13.70 -1.44 12.47
N LEU A 29 12.84 -2.44 12.64
CA LEU A 29 11.40 -2.23 12.88
C LEU A 29 11.14 -1.54 14.22
N GLU A 30 11.98 -1.75 15.25
CA GLU A 30 11.83 -1.05 16.52
C GLU A 30 12.13 0.45 16.36
N LYS A 31 13.17 0.81 15.62
CA LYS A 31 13.41 2.21 15.30
C LYS A 31 12.35 2.79 14.37
N ALA A 32 11.80 1.99 13.45
CA ALA A 32 10.73 2.43 12.57
C ALA A 32 9.44 2.81 13.34
N LYS A 33 9.18 2.19 14.49
CA LYS A 33 8.05 2.59 15.38
C LYS A 33 8.19 4.02 15.91
N ALA A 34 9.40 4.54 16.03
CA ALA A 34 9.66 5.89 16.53
C ALA A 34 9.57 6.97 15.44
N LEU A 35 9.50 6.60 14.15
CA LEU A 35 9.36 7.54 13.05
C LEU A 35 7.94 8.12 13.00
N ASP A 36 7.82 9.33 12.47
CA ASP A 36 6.51 9.90 12.16
C ASP A 36 5.77 9.09 11.09
N GLY A 37 4.44 9.22 11.04
CA GLY A 37 3.58 8.45 10.15
C GLY A 37 3.13 7.10 10.75
N LEU A 38 2.06 6.54 10.20
CA LEU A 38 1.52 5.24 10.63
C LEU A 38 2.29 4.07 10.03
N LEU A 39 2.52 4.12 8.72
CA LEU A 39 3.26 3.13 7.95
C LEU A 39 4.55 3.73 7.39
N LEU A 40 5.54 2.89 7.15
CA LEU A 40 6.76 3.22 6.42
C LEU A 40 6.72 2.57 5.04
N HIS A 41 6.68 3.39 4.01
CA HIS A 41 6.83 2.96 2.62
C HIS A 41 8.23 3.31 2.13
N ILE A 42 8.92 2.32 1.57
CA ILE A 42 10.13 2.56 0.79
C ILE A 42 9.85 2.25 -0.66
N THR A 43 10.34 3.09 -1.57
CA THR A 43 10.05 2.96 -3.00
C THR A 43 11.23 3.44 -3.84
N ALA A 44 11.32 2.93 -5.06
CA ALA A 44 12.26 3.37 -6.08
C ALA A 44 11.63 3.22 -7.47
N LYS A 45 12.25 3.85 -8.47
CA LYS A 45 11.94 3.59 -9.88
C LYS A 45 12.25 2.12 -10.20
N GLY A 46 11.35 1.44 -10.90
CA GLY A 46 11.57 0.08 -11.40
C GLY A 46 12.61 0.06 -12.53
N LYS A 47 13.29 -1.06 -12.70
CA LYS A 47 14.33 -1.22 -13.74
C LYS A 47 13.73 -1.51 -15.12
N ASP A 48 12.87 -2.52 -15.18
CA ASP A 48 12.46 -3.09 -16.48
C ASP A 48 10.93 -3.04 -16.66
N LYS A 49 10.24 -4.00 -16.05
CA LYS A 49 8.82 -4.25 -16.27
C LYS A 49 7.91 -3.28 -15.54
N TYR A 50 8.31 -2.88 -14.34
CA TYR A 50 7.48 -2.07 -13.45
C TYR A 50 7.94 -0.62 -13.44
N ASP A 51 7.00 0.30 -13.31
CA ASP A 51 7.32 1.73 -13.25
C ASP A 51 7.94 2.11 -11.92
N CYS A 52 7.45 1.49 -10.85
CA CYS A 52 8.04 1.62 -9.52
C CYS A 52 7.93 0.31 -8.76
N VAL A 53 8.81 0.18 -7.78
CA VAL A 53 8.83 -0.89 -6.80
C VAL A 53 8.69 -0.32 -5.41
N SER A 54 8.11 -1.11 -4.50
CA SER A 54 7.90 -0.66 -3.12
C SER A 54 7.92 -1.80 -2.11
N ARG A 55 8.11 -1.46 -0.85
CA ARG A 55 7.80 -2.29 0.32
C ARG A 55 7.13 -1.43 1.38
N THR A 56 6.26 -2.05 2.17
CA THR A 56 5.50 -1.38 3.21
C THR A 56 5.69 -2.07 4.55
N PHE A 57 6.11 -1.33 5.55
CA PHE A 57 6.31 -1.80 6.91
C PHE A 57 5.31 -1.15 7.85
N ALA A 58 4.68 -1.95 8.71
CA ALA A 58 3.61 -1.53 9.61
C ALA A 58 3.86 -1.94 11.08
N PRO A 59 5.06 -1.71 11.64
CA PRO A 59 5.40 -2.21 12.96
C PRO A 59 4.55 -1.59 14.08
N LYS A 60 3.98 -0.41 13.87
CA LYS A 60 3.02 0.22 14.80
C LYS A 60 1.69 -0.51 14.87
N LEU A 61 1.36 -1.31 13.86
CA LEU A 61 0.15 -2.12 13.78
C LEU A 61 0.42 -3.61 14.09
N ALA A 62 1.58 -3.92 14.66
CA ALA A 62 2.05 -5.29 14.93
C ALA A 62 2.14 -6.17 13.66
N VAL A 63 2.39 -5.56 12.52
CA VAL A 63 2.64 -6.23 11.24
C VAL A 63 4.02 -5.78 10.76
N ASP A 64 4.95 -6.72 10.65
CA ASP A 64 6.33 -6.39 10.25
C ASP A 64 6.35 -5.83 8.83
N GLU A 65 5.72 -6.53 7.88
CA GLU A 65 5.63 -6.09 6.49
C GLU A 65 4.26 -6.44 5.91
N ASP A 66 3.61 -5.48 5.25
CA ASP A 66 2.37 -5.68 4.51
C ASP A 66 2.69 -6.33 3.14
N PRO A 67 2.08 -7.46 2.81
CA PRO A 67 2.33 -8.15 1.54
C PRO A 67 2.03 -7.34 0.29
N VAL A 68 0.90 -6.62 0.25
CA VAL A 68 0.50 -5.70 -0.84
C VAL A 68 -0.44 -4.63 -0.26
N CYS A 69 0.10 -3.45 -0.05
CA CYS A 69 -0.58 -2.36 0.65
C CYS A 69 -1.34 -1.44 -0.32
N GLY A 70 -2.65 -1.57 -0.37
CA GLY A 70 -3.49 -0.69 -1.18
C GLY A 70 -3.42 0.77 -0.73
N SER A 71 -3.54 1.03 0.57
CA SER A 71 -3.46 2.39 1.12
C SER A 71 -2.10 3.04 0.91
N GLY A 72 -1.01 2.28 0.95
CA GLY A 72 0.32 2.76 0.63
C GLY A 72 0.42 3.27 -0.81
N HIS A 73 -0.21 2.56 -1.75
CA HIS A 73 -0.22 3.00 -3.15
C HIS A 73 -1.03 4.29 -3.36
N CYS A 74 -1.92 4.69 -2.45
CA CYS A 74 -2.53 6.02 -2.50
C CYS A 74 -1.52 7.16 -2.26
N HIS A 75 -0.37 6.89 -1.66
CA HIS A 75 0.75 7.83 -1.55
C HIS A 75 1.73 7.70 -2.70
N LEU A 76 2.03 6.45 -3.12
CA LEU A 76 3.04 6.17 -4.14
C LEU A 76 2.59 6.55 -5.55
N VAL A 77 1.30 6.34 -5.88
CA VAL A 77 0.79 6.61 -7.23
C VAL A 77 0.85 8.09 -7.59
N PRO A 78 0.39 9.05 -6.76
CA PRO A 78 0.57 10.47 -7.06
C PRO A 78 2.04 10.84 -7.29
N LEU A 79 2.94 10.39 -6.39
CA LEU A 79 4.38 10.65 -6.48
C LEU A 79 4.98 10.17 -7.81
N TRP A 80 4.69 8.92 -8.18
CA TRP A 80 5.27 8.34 -9.40
C TRP A 80 4.55 8.78 -10.67
N SER A 81 3.23 9.04 -10.63
CA SER A 81 2.49 9.58 -11.79
C SER A 81 2.99 10.98 -12.16
N GLU A 82 3.30 11.82 -11.17
CA GLU A 82 3.90 13.14 -11.42
C GLU A 82 5.29 13.01 -12.04
N LYS A 83 6.15 12.12 -11.48
CA LYS A 83 7.52 11.92 -11.99
C LYS A 83 7.60 11.29 -13.36
N LEU A 84 6.62 10.45 -13.75
CA LEU A 84 6.64 9.66 -14.98
C LEU A 84 5.59 10.12 -16.01
N GLU A 85 4.73 11.05 -15.63
CA GLU A 85 3.66 11.64 -16.46
C GLU A 85 2.73 10.58 -17.10
N LYS A 86 2.40 9.52 -16.37
CA LYS A 86 1.55 8.42 -16.83
C LYS A 86 0.90 7.64 -15.68
N GLY A 87 0.00 6.72 -16.02
CA GLY A 87 -0.46 5.67 -15.10
C GLY A 87 0.70 4.73 -14.69
N ILE A 88 0.58 4.12 -13.52
CA ILE A 88 1.67 3.40 -12.86
C ILE A 88 1.39 1.90 -12.83
N LEU A 89 2.31 1.11 -13.36
CA LEU A 89 2.40 -0.32 -13.11
C LEU A 89 3.37 -0.54 -11.94
N ALA A 90 2.82 -0.73 -10.74
CA ALA A 90 3.59 -0.88 -9.52
C ALA A 90 3.82 -2.34 -9.15
N TYR A 91 4.94 -2.62 -8.50
CA TYR A 91 5.21 -3.91 -7.88
C TYR A 91 5.63 -3.73 -6.43
N GLN A 92 4.90 -4.34 -5.50
CA GLN A 92 5.31 -4.42 -4.11
C GLN A 92 6.17 -5.67 -3.91
N THR A 93 7.45 -5.49 -3.55
CA THR A 93 8.47 -6.55 -3.52
C THR A 93 8.55 -7.24 -2.16
N SER A 94 7.42 -7.45 -1.50
CA SER A 94 7.35 -8.26 -0.28
C SER A 94 7.66 -9.73 -0.57
N SER A 95 7.77 -10.56 0.46
CA SER A 95 8.00 -12.01 0.30
C SER A 95 6.95 -12.69 -0.58
N ARG A 96 5.68 -12.22 -0.55
CA ARG A 96 4.60 -12.69 -1.43
C ARG A 96 4.62 -12.00 -2.79
N GLY A 97 4.95 -10.74 -2.82
CA GLY A 97 4.86 -9.88 -3.99
C GLY A 97 3.43 -9.57 -4.45
N GLY A 98 3.29 -8.49 -5.21
CA GLY A 98 2.03 -8.15 -5.84
C GLY A 98 2.14 -7.04 -6.86
N VAL A 99 1.40 -7.19 -7.95
CA VAL A 99 1.34 -6.21 -9.04
C VAL A 99 0.06 -5.40 -8.90
N LEU A 100 0.20 -4.08 -9.01
CA LEU A 100 -0.93 -3.15 -9.02
C LEU A 100 -0.89 -2.32 -10.30
N TYR A 101 -2.04 -2.25 -10.95
CA TYR A 101 -2.32 -1.36 -12.08
C TYR A 101 -2.98 -0.12 -11.49
N CYS A 102 -2.30 1.01 -11.57
CA CYS A 102 -2.69 2.21 -10.86
C CYS A 102 -2.91 3.39 -11.81
N GLU A 103 -3.93 4.18 -11.51
CA GLU A 103 -4.25 5.40 -12.25
C GLU A 103 -4.58 6.54 -11.27
N LEU A 104 -4.05 7.72 -11.53
CA LEU A 104 -4.43 8.93 -10.82
C LEU A 104 -5.64 9.54 -11.54
N ASP A 105 -6.78 9.65 -10.85
CA ASP A 105 -8.01 10.23 -11.35
C ASP A 105 -8.41 11.45 -10.51
N GLY A 106 -7.93 12.60 -10.90
CA GLY A 106 -8.08 13.84 -10.15
C GLY A 106 -7.49 13.72 -8.74
N LYS A 107 -8.35 13.74 -7.71
CA LYS A 107 -7.94 13.60 -6.29
C LYS A 107 -8.01 12.15 -5.77
N ARG A 108 -8.29 11.19 -6.63
CA ARG A 108 -8.44 9.78 -6.26
C ARG A 108 -7.40 8.92 -6.98
N VAL A 109 -7.08 7.80 -6.37
CA VAL A 109 -6.24 6.76 -6.97
C VAL A 109 -7.11 5.55 -7.26
N LYS A 110 -7.12 5.10 -8.51
CA LYS A 110 -7.70 3.82 -8.91
C LYS A 110 -6.63 2.75 -8.81
N LEU A 111 -6.95 1.67 -8.12
CA LEU A 111 -6.08 0.51 -7.94
C LEU A 111 -6.78 -0.71 -8.50
N ALA A 112 -6.09 -1.48 -9.32
CA ALA A 112 -6.54 -2.76 -9.80
C ALA A 112 -5.43 -3.81 -9.62
N GLY A 113 -5.86 -5.06 -9.42
CA GLY A 113 -4.95 -6.21 -9.25
C GLY A 113 -5.64 -7.50 -9.65
N LYS A 114 -4.87 -8.59 -9.70
CA LYS A 114 -5.42 -9.93 -9.93
C LYS A 114 -5.86 -10.53 -8.59
N ALA A 115 -7.03 -11.15 -8.58
CA ALA A 115 -7.55 -11.89 -7.44
C ALA A 115 -8.03 -13.28 -7.88
N ALA A 116 -7.97 -14.24 -6.96
CA ALA A 116 -8.54 -15.57 -7.14
C ALA A 116 -9.67 -15.77 -6.14
N LEU A 117 -10.81 -16.30 -6.60
CA LEU A 117 -11.89 -16.68 -5.70
C LEU A 117 -11.45 -17.92 -4.90
N TYR A 118 -11.30 -17.75 -3.60
CA TYR A 118 -10.90 -18.84 -2.70
C TYR A 118 -12.11 -19.56 -2.11
N SER A 119 -13.12 -18.83 -1.66
CA SER A 119 -14.31 -19.43 -1.06
C SER A 119 -15.54 -18.55 -1.27
N ARG A 120 -16.71 -19.17 -1.16
CA ARG A 120 -18.00 -18.49 -1.02
C ARG A 120 -18.66 -19.01 0.25
N GLY A 121 -19.26 -18.11 1.03
CA GLY A 121 -19.95 -18.47 2.26
C GLY A 121 -21.18 -17.61 2.46
N GLU A 122 -22.10 -18.11 3.27
CA GLU A 122 -23.29 -17.39 3.73
C GLU A 122 -23.07 -17.02 5.20
N LEU A 123 -23.32 -15.75 5.54
CA LEU A 123 -23.28 -15.26 6.90
C LEU A 123 -24.68 -15.25 7.48
N CYS A 124 -24.96 -16.15 8.41
CA CYS A 124 -26.18 -16.14 9.19
C CYS A 124 -25.98 -15.23 10.40
N ILE A 125 -26.49 -14.02 10.33
CA ILE A 125 -26.43 -13.05 11.42
C ILE A 125 -27.81 -12.98 12.06
N GLU A 126 -27.95 -13.44 13.32
CA GLU A 126 -29.12 -13.14 14.11
C GLU A 126 -29.07 -11.65 14.52
N VAL A 127 -29.90 -10.85 13.87
CA VAL A 127 -30.06 -9.45 14.28
C VAL A 127 -30.91 -9.43 15.54
N TYR A 128 -30.29 -9.39 16.70
CA TYR A 128 -30.98 -8.94 17.91
C TYR A 128 -31.47 -7.50 17.64
N ARG A 129 -32.77 -7.33 17.46
CA ARG A 129 -33.42 -6.02 17.42
C ARG A 129 -33.29 -5.37 18.82
N ALA A 130 -32.15 -4.84 19.15
CA ALA A 130 -32.05 -3.72 20.04
C ALA A 130 -32.52 -2.51 19.24
N SER A 131 -33.58 -1.86 19.71
CA SER A 131 -34.15 -0.65 19.13
C SER A 131 -33.11 0.43 19.00
N MET A 132 -32.46 0.56 17.85
CA MET A 132 -31.66 1.70 17.46
C MET A 132 -31.87 1.99 15.98
N GLN A 133 -32.31 3.21 15.75
CA GLN A 133 -32.55 3.82 14.44
C GLN A 133 -31.26 3.81 13.60
N THR A 134 -31.44 3.45 12.35
CA THR A 134 -30.60 3.79 11.17
C THR A 134 -29.11 3.54 11.27
N GLY A 135 -28.68 2.31 10.99
CA GLY A 135 -27.32 1.98 10.58
C GLY A 135 -27.30 1.52 9.14
N VAL A 136 -26.65 2.27 8.25
CA VAL A 136 -26.41 1.86 6.87
C VAL A 136 -25.39 0.71 6.87
N CYS A 137 -25.83 -0.48 6.48
CA CYS A 137 -24.95 -1.61 6.23
C CYS A 137 -24.28 -1.40 4.85
N CYS A 138 -23.01 -1.07 4.82
CA CYS A 138 -22.23 -1.05 3.59
C CYS A 138 -21.83 -2.47 3.21
N LEU A 139 -22.51 -3.05 2.23
CA LEU A 139 -22.02 -4.23 1.52
C LEU A 139 -20.86 -3.82 0.62
N TYR A 140 -19.65 -4.27 0.93
CA TYR A 140 -18.54 -4.20 -0.01
C TYR A 140 -18.65 -5.40 -0.95
N THR A 141 -19.03 -5.14 -2.19
CA THR A 141 -18.85 -6.10 -3.29
C THR A 141 -17.41 -5.91 -3.79
N ILE A 142 -16.61 -6.97 -3.71
CA ILE A 142 -15.25 -7.03 -4.25
C ILE A 142 -15.32 -7.39 -5.74
#